data_0f5074312024e42f9e2ab5607a1cce9a
#
_entry.id   0f5074312024e42f9e2ab5607a1cce9a
#
_cell.length_a   1.000
_cell.length_b   1.000
_cell.length_c   1.000
_cell.angle_alpha   90.00
_cell.angle_beta   90.00
_cell.angle_gamma   90.00
#
_symmetry.space_group_name_H-M   'P 1'
#
loop_
_entity.id
_entity.type
_entity.pdbx_description
1 polymer ?
#
loop_
_entity_poly.entity_id
_entity_poly.type
_entity_poly.pdbx_seq_one_letter_code
_entity_poly.pdbx_strand_id
1 'polypeptide(L)'
;IHLWRDGINTYHLKGMFIDRNLAVITGNNLNPRAWALDLENGLFINDPNHLLSEKFMHEKQYILHHTTKITSVDQLDSFDSYPEQVQKILKKVRRLRASFIIKKLL
;
A
#
# COMPACT_ATOMS: atom_id res chain seq x y z
N ILE A 1 3.89 -10.67 -5.01
CA ILE A 1 3.52 -9.30 -4.61
C ILE A 1 2.93 -8.59 -5.82
N HIS A 2 1.96 -7.72 -5.60
CA HIS A 2 1.41 -6.85 -6.61
C HIS A 2 1.70 -5.40 -6.25
N LEU A 3 2.21 -4.62 -7.20
CA LEU A 3 2.45 -3.19 -7.04
C LEU A 3 1.41 -2.40 -7.83
N TRP A 4 0.83 -1.39 -7.19
CA TRP A 4 -0.07 -0.45 -7.85
C TRP A 4 0.67 0.35 -8.93
N ARG A 5 0.14 0.40 -10.14
CA ARG A 5 0.76 1.03 -11.33
C ARG A 5 -0.28 1.73 -12.21
N ASP A 6 -1.16 2.50 -11.61
CA ASP A 6 -2.19 3.23 -12.36
C ASP A 6 -1.66 4.47 -13.10
N GLY A 7 -0.59 5.09 -12.59
CA GLY A 7 0.02 6.27 -13.20
C GLY A 7 -0.72 7.59 -12.96
N ILE A 8 -2.01 7.56 -12.65
CA ILE A 8 -2.86 8.74 -12.42
C ILE A 8 -3.33 8.80 -10.97
N ASN A 9 -3.79 7.68 -10.46
CA ASN A 9 -4.39 7.59 -9.13
C ASN A 9 -3.48 6.89 -8.14
N THR A 10 -3.56 7.30 -6.88
CA THR A 10 -2.92 6.60 -5.77
C THR A 10 -3.91 5.64 -5.10
N TYR A 11 -3.42 4.48 -4.72
CA TYR A 11 -4.19 3.54 -3.91
C TYR A 11 -3.87 3.74 -2.43
N HIS A 12 -4.86 4.11 -1.64
CA HIS A 12 -4.67 4.42 -0.22
C HIS A 12 -5.53 3.58 0.72
N LEU A 13 -6.36 2.69 0.21
CA LEU A 13 -7.12 1.74 1.03
C LEU A 13 -6.17 0.76 1.73
N LYS A 14 -6.45 0.47 2.99
CA LYS A 14 -5.82 -0.60 3.76
C LYS A 14 -6.91 -1.58 4.15
N GLY A 15 -6.70 -2.84 3.85
CA GLY A 15 -7.69 -3.84 4.15
C GLY A 15 -7.17 -5.26 3.96
N MET A 16 -7.94 -6.18 4.47
CA MET A 16 -7.72 -7.61 4.31
C MET A 16 -9.03 -8.28 3.92
N PHE A 17 -8.96 -9.20 2.97
CA PHE A 17 -10.05 -10.09 2.62
C PHE A 17 -9.63 -11.51 2.96
N ILE A 18 -10.38 -12.17 3.84
CA ILE A 18 -10.03 -13.47 4.41
C ILE A 18 -11.17 -14.43 4.09
N ASP A 19 -10.84 -15.57 3.48
CA ASP A 19 -11.72 -16.72 3.23
C ASP A 19 -13.09 -16.41 2.58
N ARG A 20 -13.23 -15.34 1.84
CA ARG A 20 -14.45 -14.89 1.15
C ARG A 20 -15.59 -14.38 2.04
N ASN A 21 -15.48 -14.49 3.35
CA ASN A 21 -16.54 -14.10 4.29
C ASN A 21 -16.14 -13.03 5.29
N LEU A 22 -14.87 -12.74 5.40
CA LEU A 22 -14.38 -11.73 6.32
C LEU A 22 -13.61 -10.65 5.58
N ALA A 23 -13.98 -9.39 5.81
CA ALA A 23 -13.22 -8.24 5.33
C ALA A 23 -12.92 -7.27 6.48
N VAL A 24 -11.73 -6.73 6.47
CA VAL A 24 -11.31 -5.62 7.33
C VAL A 24 -10.94 -4.46 6.43
N ILE A 25 -11.57 -3.32 6.62
CA ILE A 25 -11.30 -2.09 5.88
C ILE A 25 -10.93 -1.01 6.90
N THR A 26 -9.77 -0.40 6.74
CA THR A 26 -9.25 0.56 7.73
C THR A 26 -8.44 1.67 7.08
N GLY A 27 -8.32 2.80 7.76
CA GLY A 27 -7.34 3.85 7.44
C GLY A 27 -5.93 3.52 7.91
N ASN A 28 -5.80 2.56 8.83
CA ASN A 28 -4.55 2.28 9.55
C ASN A 28 -3.43 1.77 8.64
N ASN A 29 -2.30 2.46 8.65
CA ASN A 29 -1.09 2.04 7.97
C ASN A 29 -0.32 1.02 8.84
N LEU A 30 0.38 0.08 8.18
CA LEU A 30 1.27 -0.87 8.84
C LEU A 30 2.63 -0.22 9.18
N ASN A 31 2.60 0.90 9.90
CA ASN A 31 3.82 1.58 10.35
C ASN A 31 3.76 1.89 11.86
N PRO A 32 4.91 2.11 12.52
CA PRO A 32 4.96 2.33 13.97
C PRO A 32 4.14 3.54 14.45
N ARG A 33 4.04 4.59 13.64
CA ARG A 33 3.27 5.78 13.99
C ARG A 33 1.78 5.48 14.05
N ALA A 34 1.24 4.84 13.01
CA ALA A 34 -0.18 4.50 12.95
C ALA A 34 -0.60 3.58 14.12
N TRP A 35 0.30 2.67 14.52
CA TRP A 35 0.03 1.76 15.65
C TRP A 35 0.11 2.42 17.02
N ALA A 36 0.91 3.47 17.17
CA ALA A 36 1.20 4.05 18.48
C ALA A 36 0.55 5.42 18.72
N LEU A 37 0.29 6.19 17.66
CA LEU A 37 -0.05 7.61 17.79
C LEU A 37 -1.34 8.02 17.05
N ASP A 38 -1.67 7.35 15.94
CA ASP A 38 -2.80 7.77 15.12
C ASP A 38 -4.09 7.10 15.61
N LEU A 39 -5.18 7.88 15.66
CA LEU A 39 -6.53 7.36 15.86
C LEU A 39 -7.10 6.99 14.49
N GLU A 40 -7.38 5.71 14.31
CA GLU A 40 -7.84 5.17 13.05
C GLU A 40 -9.16 4.44 13.21
N ASN A 41 -10.01 4.56 12.21
CA ASN A 41 -11.26 3.82 12.15
C ASN A 41 -11.08 2.54 11.33
N GLY A 42 -11.76 1.49 11.76
CA GLY A 42 -11.81 0.23 11.03
C GLY A 42 -13.22 -0.33 10.97
N LEU A 43 -13.54 -0.95 9.84
CA LEU A 43 -14.78 -1.69 9.64
C LEU A 43 -14.46 -3.17 9.54
N PHE A 44 -15.08 -3.96 10.39
CA PHE A 44 -15.02 -5.41 10.39
C PHE A 44 -16.30 -5.95 9.79
N ILE A 45 -16.22 -6.64 8.67
CA ILE A 45 -17.38 -7.21 7.97
C ILE A 45 -17.27 -8.73 8.06
N ASN A 46 -18.20 -9.34 8.79
CA ASN A 46 -18.35 -10.78 8.79
C ASN A 46 -19.59 -11.15 7.96
N ASP A 47 -19.36 -11.84 6.85
CA ASP A 47 -20.38 -12.21 5.86
C ASP A 47 -20.46 -13.74 5.69
N PRO A 48 -20.93 -14.48 6.71
CA PRO A 48 -20.98 -15.94 6.68
C PRO A 48 -21.93 -16.48 5.60
N ASN A 49 -22.86 -15.69 5.14
CA ASN A 49 -23.83 -16.06 4.10
C ASN A 49 -23.38 -15.64 2.68
N HIS A 50 -22.18 -15.08 2.55
CA HIS A 50 -21.60 -14.67 1.27
C HIS A 50 -22.42 -13.64 0.47
N LEU A 51 -23.21 -12.80 1.14
CA LEU A 51 -24.05 -11.78 0.50
C LEU A 51 -23.23 -10.67 -0.18
N LEU A 52 -22.00 -10.44 0.29
CA LEU A 52 -21.06 -9.44 -0.23
C LEU A 52 -19.91 -10.03 -1.04
N SER A 53 -19.86 -11.34 -1.20
CA SER A 53 -18.73 -12.04 -1.82
C SER A 53 -18.47 -11.57 -3.26
N GLU A 54 -19.51 -11.31 -4.05
CA GLU A 54 -19.38 -10.77 -5.40
C GLU A 54 -18.77 -9.36 -5.41
N LYS A 55 -19.17 -8.51 -4.46
CA LYS A 55 -18.60 -7.15 -4.32
C LYS A 55 -17.14 -7.21 -3.93
N PHE A 56 -16.77 -8.09 -3.00
CA PHE A 56 -15.37 -8.28 -2.62
C PHE A 56 -14.52 -8.82 -3.77
N MET A 57 -15.06 -9.74 -4.54
CA MET A 57 -14.39 -10.27 -5.72
C MET A 57 -14.21 -9.21 -6.82
N HIS A 58 -15.23 -8.40 -7.06
CA HIS A 58 -15.17 -7.30 -8.01
C HIS A 58 -14.10 -6.27 -7.60
N GLU A 59 -14.09 -5.85 -6.34
CA GLU A 59 -13.09 -4.92 -5.81
C GLU A 59 -11.68 -5.50 -5.94
N LYS A 60 -11.48 -6.75 -5.58
CA LYS A 60 -10.20 -7.44 -5.76
C LYS A 60 -9.73 -7.44 -7.21
N GLN A 61 -10.63 -7.75 -8.15
CA GLN A 61 -10.31 -7.74 -9.58
C GLN A 61 -9.95 -6.34 -10.07
N TYR A 62 -10.70 -5.33 -9.63
CA TYR A 62 -10.41 -3.93 -9.93
C TYR A 62 -9.01 -3.54 -9.46
N ILE A 63 -8.67 -3.84 -8.20
CA ILE A 63 -7.34 -3.58 -7.65
C ILE A 63 -6.27 -4.29 -8.49
N LEU A 64 -6.45 -5.58 -8.77
CA LEU A 64 -5.48 -6.38 -9.52
C LEU A 64 -5.28 -5.86 -10.95
N HIS A 65 -6.33 -5.33 -11.59
CA HIS A 65 -6.25 -4.74 -12.93
C HIS A 65 -5.29 -3.54 -12.99
N HIS A 66 -5.21 -2.77 -11.91
CA HIS A 66 -4.31 -1.61 -11.79
C HIS A 66 -2.94 -1.94 -11.16
N THR A 67 -2.61 -3.21 -11.07
CA THR A 67 -1.34 -3.65 -10.45
C THR A 67 -0.47 -4.44 -11.43
N THR A 68 0.83 -4.38 -11.20
CA THR A 68 1.81 -5.26 -11.85
C THR A 68 2.25 -6.33 -10.85
N LYS A 69 2.17 -7.60 -11.25
CA LYS A 69 2.67 -8.70 -10.44
C LYS A 69 4.19 -8.72 -10.47
N ILE A 70 4.80 -8.64 -9.31
CA ILE A 70 6.26 -8.69 -9.11
C ILE A 70 6.63 -10.08 -8.61
N THR A 71 7.46 -10.76 -9.35
CA THR A 71 7.94 -12.13 -9.05
C THR A 71 9.44 -12.17 -8.71
N SER A 72 10.19 -11.16 -9.13
CA SER A 72 11.62 -11.03 -8.81
C SER A 72 11.98 -9.58 -8.44
N VAL A 73 13.11 -9.41 -7.79
CA VAL A 73 13.60 -8.08 -7.36
C VAL A 73 13.96 -7.19 -8.56
N ASP A 74 14.38 -7.80 -9.67
CA ASP A 74 14.80 -7.07 -10.88
C ASP A 74 13.64 -6.30 -11.56
N GLN A 75 12.40 -6.67 -11.22
CA GLN A 75 11.19 -6.00 -11.70
C GLN A 75 10.84 -4.75 -10.87
N LEU A 76 11.57 -4.50 -9.79
CA LEU A 76 11.41 -3.30 -8.99
C LEU A 76 12.21 -2.15 -9.60
N ASP A 77 11.69 -0.93 -9.41
CA ASP A 77 12.40 0.27 -9.82
C ASP A 77 13.74 0.37 -9.06
N SER A 78 14.82 0.53 -9.80
CA SER A 78 16.13 0.81 -9.24
C SER A 78 16.30 2.32 -9.01
N PHE A 79 17.32 2.70 -8.24
CA PHE A 79 17.66 4.12 -8.04
C PHE A 79 17.89 4.84 -9.37
N ASP A 80 18.48 4.16 -10.34
CA ASP A 80 18.84 4.73 -11.65
C ASP A 80 17.64 4.87 -12.60
N SER A 81 16.51 4.18 -12.31
CA SER A 81 15.27 4.31 -13.08
C SER A 81 14.47 5.59 -12.75
N TYR A 82 14.79 6.25 -11.64
CA TYR A 82 14.09 7.48 -11.26
C TYR A 82 14.54 8.68 -12.11
N PRO A 83 13.65 9.66 -12.34
CA PRO A 83 14.01 10.91 -12.97
C PRO A 83 15.18 11.60 -12.24
N GLU A 84 16.05 12.26 -12.97
CA GLU A 84 17.29 12.85 -12.44
C GLU A 84 17.04 13.80 -11.24
N GLN A 85 15.95 14.56 -11.27
CA GLN A 85 15.55 15.45 -10.17
C GLN A 85 15.29 14.66 -8.87
N VAL A 86 14.59 13.52 -8.98
CA VAL A 86 14.30 12.63 -7.84
C VAL A 86 15.59 12.02 -7.31
N GLN A 87 16.48 11.55 -8.18
CA GLN A 87 17.79 11.02 -7.79
C GLN A 87 18.61 12.06 -7.00
N LYS A 88 18.63 13.33 -7.46
CA LYS A 88 19.32 14.42 -6.76
C LYS A 88 18.76 14.64 -5.34
N ILE A 89 17.42 14.63 -5.20
CA ILE A 89 16.77 14.77 -3.88
C ILE A 89 17.13 13.58 -2.98
N LEU A 90 17.02 12.36 -3.48
CA LEU A 90 17.35 11.16 -2.71
C LEU A 90 18.81 11.11 -2.27
N LYS A 91 19.76 11.51 -3.16
CA LYS A 91 21.18 11.64 -2.81
C LYS A 91 21.39 12.67 -1.69
N LYS A 92 20.69 13.81 -1.76
CA LYS A 92 20.77 14.86 -0.73
C LYS A 92 20.24 14.37 0.62
N VAL A 93 19.06 13.71 0.63
CA VAL A 93 18.47 13.12 1.84
C VAL A 93 19.40 12.07 2.47
N ARG A 94 19.98 11.19 1.65
CA ARG A 94 20.96 10.19 2.09
C ARG A 94 22.22 10.81 2.68
N ARG A 95 22.77 11.84 2.03
CA ARG A 95 23.98 12.56 2.51
C ARG A 95 23.76 13.27 3.84
N LEU A 96 22.58 13.85 4.06
CA LEU A 96 22.22 14.55 5.30
C LEU A 96 21.88 13.58 6.45
N ARG A 97 21.95 12.26 6.24
CA ARG A 97 21.49 11.23 7.19
C ARG A 97 20.04 11.48 7.70
N ALA A 98 19.28 12.25 6.95
CA ALA A 98 17.89 12.61 7.29
C ALA A 98 16.94 11.40 7.28
N SER A 99 17.38 10.23 6.82
CA SER A 99 16.61 8.99 6.82
C SER A 99 16.11 8.60 8.23
N PHE A 100 16.85 8.94 9.28
CA PHE A 100 16.42 8.68 10.66
C PHE A 100 15.24 9.56 11.07
N ILE A 101 15.27 10.84 10.68
CA ILE A 101 14.19 11.79 10.97
C ILE A 101 12.94 11.44 10.17
N ILE A 102 13.11 11.12 8.89
CA ILE A 102 12.01 10.71 7.99
C ILE A 102 11.34 9.42 8.50
N LYS A 103 12.12 8.42 8.93
CA LYS A 103 11.58 7.18 9.52
C LYS A 103 10.77 7.40 10.79
N LYS A 104 11.05 8.47 11.53
CA LYS A 104 10.34 8.82 12.76
C LYS A 104 9.06 9.62 12.48
N LEU A 105 8.97 10.25 11.29
CA LEU A 105 7.81 11.04 10.86
C LEU A 105 6.82 10.23 10.00
N LEU A 106 7.25 9.13 9.41
CA LEU A 106 6.42 8.16 8.67
C LEU A 106 5.98 7.02 9.58
#